data_ccebe85ef49961d377ecfb8795256796
#
_entry.id   ccebe85ef49961d377ecfb8795256796
#
_cell.length_a   1.000
_cell.length_b   1.000
_cell.length_c   1.000
_cell.angle_alpha   90.00
_cell.angle_beta   90.00
_cell.angle_gamma   90.00
#
_symmetry.space_group_name_H-M   'P 1'
#
loop_
_entity.id
_entity.type
_entity.pdbx_description
1 polymer ?
#
loop_
_entity_poly.entity_id
_entity_poly.type
_entity_poly.pdbx_seq_one_letter_code
_entity_poly.pdbx_strand_id
1 'polypeptide(L)'
;AFARIVDDGERGFVVIDTAPTGHTLLLLDAAESYHREVLRTSGSAPEEVRRLLPRLRDAAFTKVLLVTLPEATPVHEAAALQRDLLRAEIRPFAWVINQSLVPLAVTDPVLSRRRANEARYHAEVSELSSRVAVVPWAPPRAAQMRLDFFAEAERARAEAAP
;
A
#
# COMPACT_ATOMS: atom_id res chain seq x y z
N ALA A 1 6.63 -13.20 13.76
CA ALA A 1 7.51 -12.39 12.89
C ALA A 1 6.83 -11.06 12.54
N PHE A 2 5.62 -11.03 11.93
CA PHE A 2 4.94 -9.80 11.46
C PHE A 2 4.70 -8.77 12.59
N ALA A 3 4.18 -9.18 13.73
CA ALA A 3 3.92 -8.29 14.86
C ALA A 3 5.19 -7.58 15.37
N ARG A 4 6.35 -8.25 15.36
CA ARG A 4 7.64 -7.64 15.72
C ARG A 4 8.09 -6.58 14.72
N ILE A 5 7.90 -6.83 13.42
CA ILE A 5 8.23 -5.86 12.36
C ILE A 5 7.40 -4.59 12.53
N VAL A 6 6.11 -4.73 12.84
CA VAL A 6 5.22 -3.58 13.11
C VAL A 6 5.65 -2.84 14.39
N ASP A 7 6.13 -3.56 15.40
CA ASP A 7 6.62 -2.99 16.66
C ASP A 7 7.92 -2.19 16.46
N ASP A 8 8.82 -2.64 15.59
CA ASP A 8 10.07 -1.94 15.23
C ASP A 8 9.82 -0.57 14.55
N GLY A 9 8.62 -0.33 14.01
CA GLY A 9 8.21 0.95 13.46
C GLY A 9 8.24 2.13 14.45
N GLU A 10 8.29 1.88 15.75
CA GLU A 10 8.48 2.94 16.77
C GLU A 10 9.87 3.61 16.70
N ARG A 11 10.87 2.93 16.13
CA ARG A 11 12.27 3.40 16.03
C ARG A 11 12.61 4.07 14.69
N GLY A 12 11.63 4.14 13.78
CA GLY A 12 11.82 4.66 12.43
C GLY A 12 10.57 4.44 11.61
N PHE A 13 10.71 4.01 10.33
CA PHE A 13 9.58 3.54 9.54
C PHE A 13 9.86 2.16 8.96
N VAL A 14 8.82 1.38 8.78
CA VAL A 14 8.87 0.05 8.17
C VAL A 14 7.94 0.04 6.97
N VAL A 15 8.42 -0.42 5.84
CA VAL A 15 7.60 -0.67 4.65
C VAL A 15 7.38 -2.17 4.53
N ILE A 16 6.12 -2.57 4.48
CA ILE A 16 5.74 -3.97 4.32
C ILE A 16 5.07 -4.11 2.97
N ASP A 17 5.72 -4.81 2.05
CA ASP A 17 5.13 -5.26 0.80
C ASP A 17 4.35 -6.55 1.07
N THR A 18 3.04 -6.49 0.91
CA THR A 18 2.15 -7.61 1.21
C THR A 18 1.94 -8.50 -0.01
N ALA A 19 1.67 -9.78 0.22
CA ALA A 19 1.21 -10.68 -0.84
C ALA A 19 -0.15 -10.21 -1.44
N PRO A 20 -0.50 -10.65 -2.67
CA PRO A 20 -1.74 -10.26 -3.34
C PRO A 20 -3.00 -10.41 -2.46
N THR A 21 -3.97 -9.57 -2.70
CA THR A 21 -5.18 -9.21 -1.95
C THR A 21 -5.84 -10.28 -1.05
N GLY A 22 -5.99 -11.52 -1.51
CA GLY A 22 -6.64 -12.59 -0.72
C GLY A 22 -5.88 -13.01 0.54
N HIS A 23 -4.55 -12.93 0.55
CA HIS A 23 -3.71 -13.30 1.69
C HIS A 23 -3.64 -12.20 2.75
N THR A 24 -3.79 -10.95 2.36
CA THR A 24 -3.80 -9.80 3.29
C THR A 24 -5.04 -9.85 4.19
N LEU A 25 -6.20 -10.24 3.64
CA LEU A 25 -7.43 -10.45 4.41
C LEU A 25 -7.30 -11.62 5.39
N LEU A 26 -6.67 -12.73 4.98
CA LEU A 26 -6.40 -13.86 5.89
C LEU A 26 -5.50 -13.47 7.05
N LEU A 27 -4.53 -12.56 6.85
CA LEU A 27 -3.70 -12.04 7.94
C LEU A 27 -4.50 -11.14 8.88
N LEU A 28 -5.44 -10.33 8.35
CA LEU A 28 -6.32 -9.49 9.17
C LEU A 28 -7.35 -10.35 9.93
N ASP A 29 -7.99 -11.31 9.27
CA ASP A 29 -8.92 -12.25 9.90
C ASP A 29 -8.24 -13.12 10.95
N ALA A 30 -7.02 -13.60 10.67
CA ALA A 30 -6.22 -14.32 11.64
C ALA A 30 -5.83 -13.43 12.82
N ALA A 31 -5.44 -12.18 12.58
CA ALA A 31 -5.12 -11.22 13.63
C ALA A 31 -6.36 -10.89 14.48
N GLU A 32 -7.53 -10.73 13.88
CA GLU A 32 -8.78 -10.46 14.58
C GLU A 32 -9.29 -11.68 15.36
N SER A 33 -9.26 -12.88 14.75
CA SER A 33 -9.63 -14.13 15.41
C SER A 33 -8.69 -14.43 16.58
N TYR A 34 -7.38 -14.20 16.37
CA TYR A 34 -6.38 -14.37 17.42
C TYR A 34 -6.54 -13.33 18.53
N HIS A 35 -6.84 -12.08 18.18
CA HIS A 35 -7.12 -11.00 19.16
C HIS A 35 -8.35 -11.35 20.02
N ARG A 36 -9.43 -11.84 19.42
CA ARG A 36 -10.63 -12.31 20.13
C ARG A 36 -10.32 -13.50 21.04
N GLU A 37 -9.53 -14.47 20.59
CA GLU A 37 -9.15 -15.65 21.39
C GLU A 37 -8.26 -15.26 22.57
N VAL A 38 -7.32 -14.35 22.37
CA VAL A 38 -6.44 -13.81 23.40
C VAL A 38 -7.22 -13.06 24.48
N LEU A 39 -8.25 -12.30 24.09
CA LEU A 39 -9.13 -11.64 25.06
C LEU A 39 -9.98 -12.64 25.87
N ARG A 40 -10.27 -13.83 25.33
CA ARG A 40 -11.02 -14.89 26.01
C ARG A 40 -10.16 -15.76 26.91
N THR A 41 -8.91 -16.00 26.55
CA THR A 41 -7.96 -16.86 27.26
C THR A 41 -6.96 -16.01 28.06
N SER A 42 -7.38 -15.45 29.15
CA SER A 42 -6.58 -14.68 30.12
C SER A 42 -5.06 -14.90 30.07
N GLY A 43 -4.33 -14.07 29.35
CA GLY A 43 -3.00 -13.67 29.82
C GLY A 43 -1.75 -14.22 29.14
N SER A 44 -1.78 -15.02 28.06
CA SER A 44 -0.53 -15.61 27.53
C SER A 44 -0.05 -15.14 26.15
N ALA A 45 -0.71 -14.16 25.53
CA ALA A 45 -0.21 -13.65 24.26
C ALA A 45 0.91 -12.63 24.44
N PRO A 46 1.97 -12.69 23.61
CA PRO A 46 3.00 -11.65 23.57
C PRO A 46 2.39 -10.26 23.36
N GLU A 47 2.92 -9.25 24.03
CA GLU A 47 2.43 -7.88 23.99
C GLU A 47 2.42 -7.31 22.55
N GLU A 48 3.42 -7.65 21.74
CA GLU A 48 3.52 -7.24 20.34
C GLU A 48 2.31 -7.71 19.51
N VAL A 49 1.73 -8.86 19.84
CA VAL A 49 0.56 -9.40 19.15
C VAL A 49 -0.71 -8.68 19.59
N ARG A 50 -0.83 -8.34 20.87
CA ARG A 50 -1.98 -7.60 21.40
C ARG A 50 -2.05 -6.18 20.82
N ARG A 51 -0.91 -5.57 20.51
CA ARG A 51 -0.81 -4.22 19.95
C ARG A 51 -0.98 -4.18 18.44
N LEU A 52 -0.88 -5.33 17.74
CA LEU A 52 -0.86 -5.37 16.27
C LEU A 52 -2.11 -4.73 15.66
N LEU A 53 -3.29 -5.19 16.03
CA LEU A 53 -4.54 -4.71 15.44
C LEU A 53 -4.83 -3.23 15.78
N PRO A 54 -4.68 -2.77 17.03
CA PRO A 54 -4.75 -1.36 17.34
C PRO A 54 -3.79 -0.48 16.52
N ARG A 55 -2.55 -0.92 16.31
CA ARG A 55 -1.57 -0.19 15.49
C ARG A 55 -1.94 -0.14 14.01
N LEU A 56 -2.49 -1.21 13.46
CA LEU A 56 -2.97 -1.23 12.07
C LEU A 56 -4.16 -0.29 11.87
N ARG A 57 -5.00 -0.10 12.89
CA ARG A 57 -6.14 0.83 12.87
C ARG A 57 -5.74 2.28 13.13
N ASP A 58 -4.62 2.50 13.78
CA ASP A 58 -4.13 3.86 14.06
C ASP A 58 -3.59 4.51 12.80
N ALA A 59 -4.36 5.45 12.24
CA ALA A 59 -3.97 6.20 11.05
C ALA A 59 -2.77 7.15 11.28
N ALA A 60 -2.39 7.46 12.52
CA ALA A 60 -1.17 8.19 12.82
C ALA A 60 0.06 7.29 12.67
N PHE A 61 -0.06 6.03 13.09
CA PHE A 61 1.02 5.05 13.08
C PHE A 61 1.13 4.30 11.74
N THR A 62 0.01 3.79 11.21
CA THR A 62 0.00 2.95 10.00
C THR A 62 -0.58 3.69 8.81
N LYS A 63 0.14 3.68 7.69
CA LYS A 63 -0.32 4.21 6.39
C LYS A 63 -0.50 3.05 5.41
N VAL A 64 -1.72 2.67 5.13
CA VAL A 64 -2.03 1.65 4.13
C VAL A 64 -2.12 2.30 2.75
N LEU A 65 -1.30 1.85 1.81
CA LEU A 65 -1.35 2.26 0.41
C LEU A 65 -1.98 1.13 -0.42
N LEU A 66 -3.03 1.44 -1.18
CA LEU A 66 -3.61 0.52 -2.15
C LEU A 66 -2.92 0.73 -3.49
N VAL A 67 -2.11 -0.23 -3.89
CA VAL A 67 -1.36 -0.17 -5.16
C VAL A 67 -2.10 -1.01 -6.21
N THR A 68 -2.39 -0.41 -7.35
CA THR A 68 -3.08 -1.07 -8.46
C THR A 68 -2.42 -0.76 -9.79
N LEU A 69 -2.68 -1.58 -10.81
CA LEU A 69 -2.45 -1.24 -12.20
C LEU A 69 -3.72 -0.57 -12.77
N PRO A 70 -3.63 0.27 -13.80
CA PRO A 70 -4.79 0.92 -14.44
C PRO A 70 -5.54 -0.05 -15.38
N GLU A 71 -6.00 -1.16 -14.83
CA GLU A 71 -6.67 -2.26 -15.52
C GLU A 71 -7.88 -2.74 -14.70
N ALA A 72 -8.89 -3.36 -15.36
CA ALA A 72 -10.14 -3.74 -14.73
C ALA A 72 -9.96 -4.60 -13.47
N THR A 73 -9.32 -5.75 -13.60
CA THR A 73 -9.19 -6.70 -12.50
C THR A 73 -8.41 -6.13 -11.32
N PRO A 74 -7.20 -5.54 -11.49
CA PRO A 74 -6.46 -4.94 -10.37
C PRO A 74 -7.23 -3.81 -9.65
N VAL A 75 -7.92 -2.95 -10.39
CA VAL A 75 -8.71 -1.84 -9.78
C VAL A 75 -9.89 -2.38 -8.98
N HIS A 76 -10.65 -3.33 -9.55
CA HIS A 76 -11.81 -3.90 -8.86
C HIS A 76 -11.42 -4.74 -7.64
N GLU A 77 -10.31 -5.47 -7.70
CA GLU A 77 -9.78 -6.21 -6.54
C GLU A 77 -9.30 -5.27 -5.44
N ALA A 78 -8.57 -4.20 -5.80
CA ALA A 78 -8.16 -3.20 -4.83
C ALA A 78 -9.35 -2.46 -4.20
N ALA A 79 -10.41 -2.20 -4.98
CA ALA A 79 -11.66 -1.64 -4.48
C ALA A 79 -12.39 -2.59 -3.52
N ALA A 80 -12.36 -3.90 -3.79
CA ALA A 80 -12.87 -4.89 -2.86
C ALA A 80 -12.06 -4.90 -1.56
N LEU A 81 -10.74 -4.92 -1.66
CA LEU A 81 -9.84 -4.83 -0.50
C LEU A 81 -10.08 -3.55 0.32
N GLN A 82 -10.30 -2.40 -0.33
CA GLN A 82 -10.66 -1.17 0.38
C GLN A 82 -11.91 -1.35 1.24
N ARG A 83 -12.95 -1.98 0.69
CA ARG A 83 -14.20 -2.23 1.45
C ARG A 83 -13.96 -3.12 2.67
N ASP A 84 -13.13 -4.14 2.52
CA ASP A 84 -12.82 -5.07 3.60
C ASP A 84 -11.95 -4.41 4.68
N LEU A 85 -10.96 -3.59 4.29
CA LEU A 85 -10.18 -2.79 5.22
C LEU A 85 -11.07 -1.82 6.02
N LEU A 86 -12.01 -1.15 5.37
CA LEU A 86 -12.96 -0.26 6.03
C LEU A 86 -13.87 -1.00 7.03
N ARG A 87 -14.29 -2.23 6.71
CA ARG A 87 -15.02 -3.09 7.66
C ARG A 87 -14.18 -3.46 8.89
N ALA A 88 -12.87 -3.65 8.69
CA ALA A 88 -11.92 -3.89 9.77
C ALA A 88 -11.48 -2.61 10.51
N GLU A 89 -12.11 -1.46 10.21
CA GLU A 89 -11.78 -0.13 10.77
C GLU A 89 -10.38 0.38 10.38
N ILE A 90 -9.81 -0.16 9.30
CA ILE A 90 -8.55 0.29 8.73
C ILE A 90 -8.83 1.21 7.54
N ARG A 91 -8.43 2.47 7.62
CA ARG A 91 -8.64 3.44 6.55
C ARG A 91 -7.42 3.54 5.65
N PRO A 92 -7.51 3.19 4.36
CA PRO A 92 -6.42 3.42 3.43
C PRO A 92 -6.01 4.89 3.40
N PHE A 93 -4.71 5.13 3.39
CA PHE A 93 -4.15 6.47 3.36
C PHE A 93 -4.20 7.08 1.96
N ALA A 94 -3.87 6.28 0.94
CA ALA A 94 -3.89 6.71 -0.46
C ALA A 94 -3.98 5.51 -1.41
N TRP A 95 -4.36 5.81 -2.66
CA TRP A 95 -4.22 4.91 -3.79
C TRP A 95 -3.00 5.26 -4.62
N VAL A 96 -2.37 4.25 -5.21
CA VAL A 96 -1.24 4.39 -6.13
C VAL A 96 -1.57 3.63 -7.42
N ILE A 97 -1.75 4.35 -8.51
CA ILE A 97 -1.88 3.76 -9.84
C ILE A 97 -0.48 3.57 -10.41
N ASN A 98 -0.01 2.35 -10.41
CA ASN A 98 1.34 2.00 -10.84
C ASN A 98 1.41 1.66 -12.34
N GLN A 99 2.57 1.89 -12.95
CA GLN A 99 2.86 1.58 -14.36
C GLN A 99 1.89 2.24 -15.36
N SER A 100 1.40 3.43 -15.08
CA SER A 100 0.50 4.16 -15.97
C SER A 100 1.21 4.75 -17.17
N LEU A 101 0.59 4.64 -18.34
CA LEU A 101 1.00 5.30 -19.56
C LEU A 101 0.43 6.71 -19.71
N VAL A 102 -0.57 7.08 -18.90
CA VAL A 102 -1.24 8.39 -19.01
C VAL A 102 -0.28 9.57 -18.95
N PRO A 103 0.73 9.61 -18.04
CA PRO A 103 1.67 10.72 -17.96
C PRO A 103 2.73 10.75 -19.09
N LEU A 104 2.76 9.74 -19.97
CA LEU A 104 3.81 9.58 -20.97
C LEU A 104 3.37 10.08 -22.34
N ALA A 105 4.32 10.64 -23.10
CA ALA A 105 4.16 10.88 -24.53
C ALA A 105 4.35 9.55 -25.27
N VAL A 106 3.26 8.94 -25.74
CA VAL A 106 3.27 7.65 -26.42
C VAL A 106 2.89 7.85 -27.87
N THR A 107 3.75 7.39 -28.77
CA THR A 107 3.56 7.46 -30.25
C THR A 107 3.19 6.11 -30.87
N ASP A 108 3.52 5.00 -30.21
CA ASP A 108 3.15 3.66 -30.67
C ASP A 108 1.62 3.46 -30.63
N PRO A 109 0.99 2.98 -31.71
CA PRO A 109 -0.47 2.84 -31.80
C PRO A 109 -1.07 1.88 -30.74
N VAL A 110 -0.36 0.80 -30.39
CA VAL A 110 -0.83 -0.19 -29.40
C VAL A 110 -0.80 0.41 -28.01
N LEU A 111 0.31 1.05 -27.66
CA LEU A 111 0.46 1.72 -26.36
C LEU A 111 -0.47 2.93 -26.25
N SER A 112 -0.71 3.67 -27.35
CA SER A 112 -1.68 4.78 -27.38
C SER A 112 -3.10 4.30 -27.08
N ARG A 113 -3.51 3.16 -27.64
CA ARG A 113 -4.81 2.53 -27.33
C ARG A 113 -4.89 2.07 -25.87
N ARG A 114 -3.82 1.45 -25.35
CA ARG A 114 -3.74 1.06 -23.95
C ARG A 114 -3.86 2.28 -23.04
N ARG A 115 -3.10 3.34 -23.30
CA ARG A 115 -3.16 4.62 -22.57
C ARG A 115 -4.58 5.20 -22.56
N ALA A 116 -5.29 5.19 -23.69
CA ALA A 116 -6.67 5.67 -23.78
C ALA A 116 -7.62 4.83 -22.90
N ASN A 117 -7.41 3.52 -22.82
CA ASN A 117 -8.20 2.63 -21.99
C ASN A 117 -7.94 2.83 -20.47
N GLU A 118 -6.77 3.32 -20.07
CA GLU A 118 -6.44 3.57 -18.67
C GLU A 118 -7.28 4.72 -18.08
N ALA A 119 -7.70 5.70 -18.89
CA ALA A 119 -8.39 6.90 -18.43
C ALA A 119 -9.63 6.61 -17.56
N ARG A 120 -10.41 5.59 -17.92
CA ARG A 120 -11.60 5.17 -17.16
C ARG A 120 -11.25 4.66 -15.77
N TYR A 121 -10.13 3.93 -15.63
CA TYR A 121 -9.69 3.39 -14.33
C TYR A 121 -9.07 4.46 -13.44
N HIS A 122 -8.42 5.46 -14.03
CA HIS A 122 -8.01 6.66 -13.31
C HIS A 122 -9.22 7.41 -12.74
N ALA A 123 -10.29 7.57 -13.53
CA ALA A 123 -11.53 8.18 -13.06
C ALA A 123 -12.16 7.36 -11.92
N GLU A 124 -12.29 6.04 -12.08
CA GLU A 124 -12.84 5.13 -11.08
C GLU A 124 -12.05 5.20 -9.75
N VAL A 125 -10.72 5.15 -9.81
CA VAL A 125 -9.89 5.29 -8.60
C VAL A 125 -10.04 6.66 -7.95
N SER A 126 -10.21 7.72 -8.74
CA SER A 126 -10.42 9.08 -8.22
C SER A 126 -11.76 9.24 -7.51
N GLU A 127 -12.77 8.44 -7.85
CA GLU A 127 -14.05 8.38 -7.12
C GLU A 127 -13.91 7.62 -5.78
N LEU A 128 -13.00 6.65 -5.72
CA LEU A 128 -12.76 5.82 -4.52
C LEU A 128 -11.88 6.50 -3.47
N SER A 129 -11.04 7.47 -3.86
CA SER A 129 -10.12 8.15 -2.96
C SER A 129 -9.78 9.57 -3.40
N SER A 130 -9.74 10.48 -2.43
CA SER A 130 -9.25 11.86 -2.64
C SER A 130 -7.72 11.97 -2.71
N ARG A 131 -7.00 10.90 -2.37
CA ARG A 131 -5.53 10.85 -2.41
C ARG A 131 -5.10 9.77 -3.39
N VAL A 132 -4.75 10.19 -4.60
CA VAL A 132 -4.29 9.29 -5.67
C VAL A 132 -2.93 9.76 -6.17
N ALA A 133 -1.96 8.87 -6.15
CA ALA A 133 -0.67 9.05 -6.80
C ALA A 133 -0.60 8.21 -8.08
N VAL A 134 0.05 8.74 -9.10
CA VAL A 134 0.26 8.04 -10.37
C VAL A 134 1.75 7.84 -10.58
N VAL A 135 2.16 6.58 -10.71
CA VAL A 135 3.53 6.20 -11.03
C VAL A 135 3.59 5.84 -12.52
N PRO A 136 4.33 6.62 -13.33
CA PRO A 136 4.46 6.34 -14.74
C PRO A 136 5.14 4.99 -14.99
N TRP A 137 4.72 4.31 -16.07
CA TRP A 137 5.47 3.18 -16.57
C TRP A 137 6.90 3.60 -16.90
N ALA A 138 7.87 2.80 -16.52
CA ALA A 138 9.28 3.02 -16.82
C ALA A 138 9.95 1.67 -17.11
N PRO A 139 10.87 1.61 -18.09
CA PRO A 139 11.66 0.40 -18.30
C PRO A 139 12.50 0.09 -17.04
N PRO A 140 12.82 -1.18 -16.77
CA PRO A 140 13.48 -1.60 -15.51
C PRO A 140 14.74 -0.81 -15.15
N ARG A 141 15.57 -0.47 -16.15
CA ARG A 141 16.78 0.35 -15.91
C ARG A 141 16.48 1.78 -15.48
N ALA A 142 15.44 2.39 -16.01
CA ALA A 142 15.03 3.74 -15.60
C ALA A 142 14.35 3.75 -14.22
N ALA A 143 13.69 2.67 -13.85
CA ALA A 143 13.14 2.50 -12.50
C ALA A 143 14.25 2.40 -11.46
N GLN A 144 15.30 1.63 -11.73
CA GLN A 144 16.47 1.51 -10.84
C GLN A 144 17.17 2.87 -10.65
N MET A 145 17.42 3.61 -11.75
CA MET A 145 18.04 4.93 -11.69
C MET A 145 17.22 5.93 -10.85
N ARG A 146 15.89 5.84 -10.87
CA ARG A 146 15.02 6.67 -10.01
C ARG A 146 15.15 6.32 -8.54
N LEU A 147 15.22 5.03 -8.21
CA LEU A 147 15.44 4.57 -6.82
C LEU A 147 16.80 5.03 -6.29
N ASP A 148 17.85 4.92 -7.11
CA ASP A 148 19.19 5.39 -6.78
C ASP A 148 19.21 6.91 -6.53
N PHE A 149 18.54 7.69 -7.37
CA PHE A 149 18.42 9.14 -7.22
C PHE A 149 17.72 9.54 -5.90
N PHE A 150 16.63 8.85 -5.54
CA PHE A 150 15.94 9.12 -4.27
C PHE A 150 16.80 8.72 -3.07
N ALA A 151 17.53 7.60 -3.14
CA ALA A 151 18.44 7.16 -2.09
C ALA A 151 19.59 8.16 -1.87
N GLU A 152 20.14 8.73 -2.94
CA GLU A 152 21.15 9.77 -2.88
C GLU A 152 20.60 11.08 -2.30
N ALA A 153 19.40 11.49 -2.70
CA ALA A 153 18.76 12.69 -2.18
C ALA A 153 18.44 12.59 -0.68
N GLU A 154 18.06 11.40 -0.20
CA GLU A 154 17.85 11.16 1.23
C GLU A 154 19.16 11.18 2.02
N ARG A 155 20.24 10.57 1.50
CA ARG A 155 21.56 10.62 2.12
C ARG A 155 22.07 12.07 2.24
N ALA A 156 21.96 12.85 1.16
CA ALA A 156 22.36 14.26 1.16
C ALA A 156 21.55 15.10 2.17
N ARG A 157 20.26 14.79 2.38
CA ARG A 157 19.44 15.44 3.41
C ARG A 157 19.84 15.03 4.83
N ALA A 158 20.18 13.75 5.04
CA ALA A 158 20.63 13.26 6.34
C ALA A 158 22.00 13.85 6.74
N GLU A 159 22.90 14.06 5.77
CA GLU A 159 24.21 14.68 5.98
C GLU A 159 24.13 16.20 6.17
N ALA A 160 23.06 16.86 5.69
CA ALA A 160 22.86 18.31 5.83
C ALA A 160 22.02 18.70 7.05
N ALA A 161 21.56 17.74 7.84
CA ALA A 161 20.85 18.01 9.09
C ALA A 161 21.84 18.41 10.20
N PRO A 162 21.62 19.52 10.90
CA PRO A 162 22.51 20.06 11.94
C PRO A 162 22.58 19.16 13.18
#